data_15762a12ba045dbddc6656a64ba9f3cc
#
_entry.id   15762a12ba045dbddc6656a64ba9f3cc
#
_cell.length_a   1.000
_cell.length_b   1.000
_cell.length_c   1.000
_cell.angle_alpha   90.00
_cell.angle_beta   90.00
_cell.angle_gamma   90.00
#
_symmetry.space_group_name_H-M   'P 1'
#
loop_
_entity.id
_entity.type
_entity.pdbx_description
1 polymer ?
#
loop_
_entity_poly.entity_id
_entity_poly.type
_entity_poly.pdbx_seq_one_letter_code
_entity_poly.pdbx_strand_id
1 'polypeptide(L)'
;MTQFGLLPVYTRFREKHIKLIQGDLLEQKVDQFIFSSFDGGYIPTRGSIWGSAKNRYFGNNATNNPDNLWGNHSRVGDTSVVTFETMEAFSQNFPLISLNMVGADINIGEGREKFEYSLRKSLFSLLFACRELALKGELGRIVGLPLLGTGNQGLPISIVAPLLKQFAEDALSTIEHLEEIVICAFSESDAESLSAEFKNLYNQSPLIEKEKLPEWQRNTIVSLIQVIQQQKHVLPEESQNYLMEILGRFEHDSLDKEGIATSARVFLQKALGATKNDNKLMNKIDELNSMGTPNIWASHMHLIRIIGNTAGHPDSAFRRVSPEDLISLLMALKEFISAWPRIESIGTDTH
;
A
#
# COMPACT_ATOMS: atom_id res chain seq x y z
N MET A 1 -15.01 3.63 10.53
CA MET A 1 -13.90 2.76 10.09
C MET A 1 -13.13 3.46 9.01
N THR A 2 -11.82 3.65 9.19
CA THR A 2 -11.02 4.48 8.27
C THR A 2 -9.80 3.70 7.83
N GLN A 3 -9.63 3.51 6.51
CA GLN A 3 -8.37 3.07 5.94
C GLN A 3 -7.40 4.25 5.93
N PHE A 4 -6.20 4.08 6.47
CA PHE A 4 -5.20 5.14 6.52
C PHE A 4 -3.88 4.78 5.82
N GLY A 5 -3.76 3.56 5.32
CA GLY A 5 -2.62 3.13 4.53
C GLY A 5 -2.95 1.95 3.62
N LEU A 6 -2.40 1.97 2.42
CA LEU A 6 -2.35 0.85 1.49
C LEU A 6 -0.94 0.81 0.91
N LEU A 7 -0.20 -0.22 1.28
CA LEU A 7 1.22 -0.32 0.99
C LEU A 7 1.45 -1.50 0.04
N PRO A 8 1.99 -1.26 -1.15
CA PRO A 8 2.26 -2.32 -2.11
C PRO A 8 3.45 -3.16 -1.66
N VAL A 9 3.34 -4.45 -1.89
CA VAL A 9 4.42 -5.42 -1.79
C VAL A 9 4.60 -6.05 -3.16
N TYR A 10 5.69 -5.72 -3.81
CA TYR A 10 6.02 -6.29 -5.12
C TYR A 10 6.64 -7.66 -4.93
N THR A 11 5.98 -8.67 -5.43
CA THR A 11 6.44 -10.05 -5.33
C THR A 11 6.76 -10.61 -6.71
N ARG A 12 7.45 -11.75 -6.76
CA ARG A 12 7.68 -12.48 -8.03
C ARG A 12 6.39 -12.95 -8.71
N PHE A 13 5.26 -12.95 -7.99
CA PHE A 13 3.98 -13.42 -8.53
C PHE A 13 3.15 -12.27 -9.11
N ARG A 14 2.97 -11.20 -8.30
CA ARG A 14 2.17 -10.02 -8.61
C ARG A 14 2.33 -8.95 -7.54
N GLU A 15 1.75 -7.79 -7.75
CA GLU A 15 1.57 -6.79 -6.70
C GLU A 15 0.56 -7.28 -5.67
N LYS A 16 0.89 -7.15 -4.40
CA LYS A 16 0.08 -7.50 -3.23
C LYS A 16 0.11 -6.34 -2.24
N HIS A 17 -0.73 -6.39 -1.19
CA HIS A 17 -0.90 -5.20 -0.36
C HIS A 17 -0.83 -5.50 1.13
N ILE A 18 -0.23 -4.57 1.88
CA ILE A 18 -0.42 -4.42 3.31
C ILE A 18 -1.39 -3.25 3.50
N LYS A 19 -2.54 -3.51 4.11
CA LYS A 19 -3.57 -2.52 4.35
C LYS A 19 -3.60 -2.14 5.83
N LEU A 20 -3.53 -0.85 6.12
CA LEU A 20 -3.61 -0.31 7.47
C LEU A 20 -4.99 0.28 7.69
N ILE A 21 -5.68 -0.17 8.72
CA ILE A 21 -7.03 0.29 9.05
C ILE A 21 -7.14 0.66 10.52
N GLN A 22 -8.05 1.59 10.81
CA GLN A 22 -8.51 1.94 12.15
C GLN A 22 -9.91 1.38 12.36
N GLY A 23 -10.14 0.72 13.48
CA GLY A 23 -11.45 0.26 13.91
C GLY A 23 -11.45 -1.15 14.50
N ASP A 24 -12.61 -1.80 14.47
CA ASP A 24 -12.76 -3.18 14.96
C ASP A 24 -12.36 -4.18 13.84
N LEU A 25 -11.34 -4.99 14.09
CA LEU A 25 -10.89 -6.02 13.16
C LEU A 25 -12.02 -7.00 12.81
N LEU A 26 -12.90 -7.32 13.76
CA LEU A 26 -14.01 -8.26 13.55
C LEU A 26 -15.10 -7.72 12.61
N GLU A 27 -15.06 -6.43 12.27
CA GLU A 27 -15.95 -5.81 11.28
C GLU A 27 -15.33 -5.77 9.88
N GLN A 28 -14.09 -6.24 9.73
CA GLN A 28 -13.40 -6.22 8.46
C GLN A 28 -13.85 -7.37 7.55
N LYS A 29 -13.87 -7.08 6.25
CA LYS A 29 -14.07 -8.11 5.23
C LYS A 29 -12.72 -8.79 4.97
N VAL A 30 -12.38 -9.75 5.81
CA VAL A 30 -11.21 -10.61 5.65
C VAL A 30 -11.66 -12.06 5.57
N ASP A 31 -10.90 -12.89 4.90
CA ASP A 31 -11.22 -14.32 4.78
C ASP A 31 -10.82 -15.06 6.06
N GLN A 32 -9.82 -14.55 6.78
CA GLN A 32 -9.26 -15.22 7.94
C GLN A 32 -8.68 -14.22 8.95
N PHE A 33 -8.93 -14.47 10.24
CA PHE A 33 -8.39 -13.66 11.32
C PHE A 33 -7.20 -14.33 11.99
N ILE A 34 -6.21 -13.50 12.35
CA ILE A 34 -5.12 -13.84 13.26
C ILE A 34 -5.32 -13.01 14.53
N PHE A 35 -5.23 -13.63 15.69
CA PHE A 35 -5.22 -12.93 16.97
C PHE A 35 -4.25 -13.58 17.94
N SER A 36 -3.96 -12.92 19.05
CA SER A 36 -3.08 -13.44 20.09
C SER A 36 -3.86 -14.11 21.20
N SER A 37 -3.33 -15.22 21.71
CA SER A 37 -3.76 -15.87 22.94
C SER A 37 -2.53 -16.13 23.82
N PHE A 38 -2.77 -16.49 25.09
CA PHE A 38 -1.70 -16.97 25.96
C PHE A 38 -1.71 -18.50 26.02
N ASP A 39 -0.52 -19.09 26.05
CA ASP A 39 -0.39 -20.54 26.21
C ASP A 39 -0.83 -20.94 27.64
N GLY A 40 -1.75 -21.88 27.76
CA GLY A 40 -2.08 -22.50 29.04
C GLY A 40 -3.26 -21.87 29.82
N GLY A 41 -4.18 -21.17 29.22
CA GLY A 41 -5.40 -20.75 29.90
C GLY A 41 -5.75 -19.28 29.77
N TYR A 42 -5.72 -18.79 28.57
CA TYR A 42 -6.10 -17.41 28.27
C TYR A 42 -7.54 -17.11 28.68
N ILE A 43 -7.67 -16.18 29.60
CA ILE A 43 -8.96 -15.61 29.98
C ILE A 43 -9.20 -14.40 29.10
N PRO A 44 -10.26 -14.37 28.27
CA PRO A 44 -10.57 -13.23 27.43
C PRO A 44 -10.74 -11.97 28.28
N THR A 45 -9.85 -11.02 28.16
CA THR A 45 -9.94 -9.73 28.86
C THR A 45 -10.79 -8.76 28.08
N ARG A 46 -11.53 -7.90 28.81
CA ARG A 46 -12.29 -6.82 28.19
C ARG A 46 -11.34 -5.91 27.40
N GLY A 47 -11.67 -5.65 26.15
CA GLY A 47 -10.83 -4.84 25.26
C GLY A 47 -9.80 -5.63 24.44
N SER A 48 -9.65 -6.94 24.68
CA SER A 48 -8.91 -7.79 23.74
C SER A 48 -9.80 -8.22 22.57
N ILE A 49 -9.20 -8.50 21.42
CA ILE A 49 -9.93 -9.04 20.26
C ILE A 49 -10.62 -10.34 20.62
N TRP A 50 -9.95 -11.20 21.37
CA TRP A 50 -10.54 -12.44 21.82
C TRP A 50 -11.77 -12.20 22.73
N GLY A 51 -11.69 -11.25 23.66
CA GLY A 51 -12.84 -10.85 24.48
C GLY A 51 -13.98 -10.29 23.65
N SER A 52 -13.69 -9.51 22.64
CA SER A 52 -14.69 -8.98 21.70
C SER A 52 -15.31 -10.08 20.83
N ALA A 53 -14.51 -11.00 20.32
CA ALA A 53 -14.97 -12.15 19.55
C ALA A 53 -15.85 -13.05 20.39
N LYS A 54 -15.43 -13.36 21.64
CA LYS A 54 -16.23 -14.13 22.57
C LYS A 54 -17.61 -13.52 22.79
N ASN A 55 -17.66 -12.23 23.12
CA ASN A 55 -18.93 -11.56 23.40
C ASN A 55 -19.84 -11.49 22.17
N ARG A 56 -19.27 -11.27 20.99
CA ARG A 56 -20.04 -11.13 19.74
C ARG A 56 -20.59 -12.45 19.22
N TYR A 57 -19.78 -13.50 19.26
CA TYR A 57 -20.11 -14.74 18.56
C TYR A 57 -20.56 -15.88 19.47
N PHE A 58 -20.12 -15.88 20.72
CA PHE A 58 -20.40 -16.99 21.65
C PHE A 58 -21.28 -16.58 22.83
N GLY A 59 -21.49 -15.29 23.09
CA GLY A 59 -22.30 -14.79 24.19
C GLY A 59 -21.78 -15.22 25.56
N ASN A 60 -22.68 -15.20 26.56
CA ASN A 60 -22.33 -15.54 27.93
C ASN A 60 -22.14 -17.04 28.21
N ASN A 61 -22.49 -17.90 27.24
CA ASN A 61 -22.39 -19.35 27.39
C ASN A 61 -21.00 -19.93 27.09
N ALA A 62 -20.08 -19.08 26.60
CA ALA A 62 -18.73 -19.54 26.33
C ALA A 62 -17.96 -19.75 27.64
N THR A 63 -17.47 -20.98 27.84
CA THR A 63 -16.57 -21.30 28.96
C THR A 63 -15.29 -20.44 28.84
N ASN A 64 -14.69 -20.13 29.98
CA ASN A 64 -13.48 -19.29 30.01
C ASN A 64 -12.24 -19.99 29.41
N ASN A 65 -12.34 -21.28 29.13
CA ASN A 65 -11.26 -22.04 28.53
C ASN A 65 -11.39 -22.06 26.99
N PRO A 66 -10.46 -21.46 26.24
CA PRO A 66 -10.41 -21.57 24.78
C PRO A 66 -10.49 -23.01 24.29
N ASP A 67 -9.82 -23.95 24.97
CA ASP A 67 -9.78 -25.35 24.56
C ASP A 67 -11.18 -26.01 24.51
N ASN A 68 -12.16 -25.45 25.21
CA ASN A 68 -13.54 -25.92 25.15
C ASN A 68 -14.38 -25.27 24.05
N LEU A 69 -13.89 -24.15 23.48
CA LEU A 69 -14.56 -23.44 22.39
C LEU A 69 -14.02 -23.87 21.02
N TRP A 70 -12.84 -24.41 21.05
CA TRP A 70 -12.06 -24.69 19.87
C TRP A 70 -12.10 -26.19 19.65
N GLY A 71 -12.72 -26.62 18.59
CA GLY A 71 -12.74 -28.01 18.20
C GLY A 71 -11.32 -28.58 18.03
N ASN A 72 -10.98 -29.03 16.89
CA ASN A 72 -9.62 -29.51 16.62
C ASN A 72 -8.66 -28.33 16.44
N HIS A 73 -7.55 -28.34 17.17
CA HIS A 73 -6.45 -27.41 16.94
C HIS A 73 -5.15 -28.16 16.60
N SER A 74 -4.41 -27.64 15.65
CA SER A 74 -3.03 -28.08 15.37
C SER A 74 -2.06 -26.99 15.79
N ARG A 75 -0.90 -27.39 16.29
CA ARG A 75 0.13 -26.46 16.75
C ARG A 75 1.33 -26.48 15.80
N VAL A 76 1.78 -25.29 15.42
CA VAL A 76 3.00 -25.09 14.65
C VAL A 76 3.88 -24.12 15.43
N GLY A 77 4.87 -24.64 16.16
CA GLY A 77 5.70 -23.85 17.06
C GLY A 77 4.86 -23.13 18.12
N ASP A 78 4.89 -21.80 18.13
CA ASP A 78 4.13 -20.94 19.03
C ASP A 78 2.76 -20.54 18.47
N THR A 79 2.32 -21.15 17.38
CA THR A 79 1.05 -20.84 16.71
C THR A 79 0.10 -22.02 16.81
N SER A 80 -1.12 -21.77 17.24
CA SER A 80 -2.22 -22.73 17.19
C SER A 80 -3.13 -22.38 16.03
N VAL A 81 -3.42 -23.35 15.19
CA VAL A 81 -4.43 -23.27 14.15
C VAL A 81 -5.69 -23.90 14.68
N VAL A 82 -6.76 -23.15 14.68
CA VAL A 82 -7.99 -23.52 15.35
C VAL A 82 -9.14 -23.62 14.37
N THR A 83 -9.76 -24.78 14.33
CA THR A 83 -10.99 -25.02 13.58
C THR A 83 -12.18 -25.05 14.53
N PHE A 84 -13.19 -24.25 14.27
CA PHE A 84 -14.47 -24.32 14.99
C PHE A 84 -15.40 -25.28 14.28
N GLU A 85 -16.12 -26.09 15.04
CA GLU A 85 -17.19 -26.94 14.51
C GLU A 85 -18.37 -26.10 13.98
N THR A 86 -18.51 -24.85 14.42
CA THR A 86 -19.56 -23.92 14.03
C THR A 86 -19.01 -22.62 13.48
N MET A 87 -18.37 -22.70 12.34
CA MET A 87 -17.82 -21.51 11.63
C MET A 87 -18.88 -20.55 11.12
N GLU A 88 -20.16 -20.94 11.11
CA GLU A 88 -21.29 -20.11 10.66
C GLU A 88 -21.34 -18.75 11.36
N ALA A 89 -20.98 -18.70 12.65
CA ALA A 89 -20.96 -17.45 13.41
C ALA A 89 -19.98 -16.41 12.85
N PHE A 90 -18.87 -16.84 12.24
CA PHE A 90 -17.85 -15.94 11.69
C PHE A 90 -18.02 -15.72 10.17
N SER A 91 -18.99 -16.39 9.53
CA SER A 91 -19.12 -16.35 8.06
C SER A 91 -17.82 -16.66 7.33
N GLN A 92 -16.95 -17.47 7.93
CA GLN A 92 -15.61 -17.76 7.41
C GLN A 92 -15.48 -19.22 6.99
N ASN A 93 -14.88 -19.42 5.83
CA ASN A 93 -14.58 -20.75 5.29
C ASN A 93 -13.21 -21.28 5.75
N PHE A 94 -12.46 -20.50 6.52
CA PHE A 94 -11.08 -20.78 6.91
C PHE A 94 -10.95 -20.86 8.43
N PRO A 95 -10.02 -21.68 8.96
CA PRO A 95 -9.76 -21.78 10.38
C PRO A 95 -9.23 -20.45 10.96
N LEU A 96 -9.53 -20.18 12.23
CA LEU A 96 -8.90 -19.09 12.94
C LEU A 96 -7.44 -19.44 13.26
N ILE A 97 -6.58 -18.42 13.23
CA ILE A 97 -5.18 -18.57 13.60
C ILE A 97 -4.95 -17.85 14.92
N SER A 98 -4.49 -18.58 15.93
CA SER A 98 -4.12 -18.01 17.23
C SER A 98 -2.61 -18.04 17.40
N LEU A 99 -2.02 -16.87 17.61
CA LEU A 99 -0.63 -16.74 17.98
C LEU A 99 -0.50 -16.85 19.49
N ASN A 100 0.16 -17.93 19.94
CA ASN A 100 0.41 -18.13 21.37
C ASN A 100 1.56 -17.23 21.81
N MET A 101 1.22 -16.14 22.46
CA MET A 101 2.20 -15.22 23.00
C MET A 101 2.73 -15.77 24.32
N VAL A 102 4.02 -15.66 24.53
CA VAL A 102 4.64 -16.03 25.82
C VAL A 102 3.99 -15.24 26.93
N GLY A 103 3.49 -15.93 27.94
CA GLY A 103 2.69 -15.34 29.01
C GLY A 103 3.39 -14.25 29.82
N ALA A 104 2.61 -13.56 30.63
CA ALA A 104 3.00 -12.42 31.46
C ALA A 104 4.00 -12.76 32.59
N ASP A 105 4.52 -13.98 32.67
CA ASP A 105 5.57 -14.38 33.61
C ASP A 105 6.94 -13.73 33.32
N ILE A 106 7.04 -13.02 32.19
CA ILE A 106 8.18 -12.14 31.97
C ILE A 106 7.89 -10.87 32.76
N ASN A 107 8.50 -10.75 33.92
CA ASN A 107 8.52 -9.51 34.71
C ASN A 107 8.82 -8.35 33.76
N ILE A 108 7.93 -7.36 33.71
CA ILE A 108 8.07 -6.15 32.88
C ILE A 108 9.44 -5.46 33.10
N GLY A 109 10.12 -5.76 34.23
CA GLY A 109 11.48 -5.31 34.55
C GLY A 109 12.62 -6.05 33.86
N GLU A 110 12.40 -7.19 33.22
CA GLU A 110 13.47 -7.98 32.62
C GLU A 110 13.77 -7.67 31.15
N GLY A 111 13.09 -6.68 30.58
CA GLY A 111 13.61 -6.05 29.38
C GLY A 111 12.77 -6.25 28.13
N ARG A 112 12.49 -5.10 27.54
CA ARG A 112 11.94 -4.86 26.20
C ARG A 112 12.50 -5.81 25.14
N GLU A 113 13.79 -6.12 25.21
CA GLU A 113 14.49 -7.01 24.27
C GLU A 113 13.96 -8.45 24.28
N LYS A 114 13.59 -8.98 25.47
CA LYS A 114 13.01 -10.31 25.56
C LYS A 114 11.64 -10.41 24.91
N PHE A 115 10.81 -9.37 25.08
CA PHE A 115 9.49 -9.30 24.43
C PHE A 115 9.61 -9.15 22.92
N GLU A 116 10.51 -8.31 22.45
CA GLU A 116 10.79 -8.16 21.01
C GLU A 116 11.25 -9.48 20.42
N TYR A 117 12.20 -10.16 21.07
CA TYR A 117 12.68 -11.46 20.64
C TYR A 117 11.56 -12.51 20.63
N SER A 118 10.74 -12.54 21.68
CA SER A 118 9.59 -13.44 21.77
C SER A 118 8.58 -13.18 20.66
N LEU A 119 8.19 -11.92 20.41
CA LEU A 119 7.27 -11.56 19.34
C LEU A 119 7.83 -11.93 17.96
N ARG A 120 9.11 -11.67 17.73
CA ARG A 120 9.79 -12.05 16.47
C ARG A 120 9.75 -13.56 16.25
N LYS A 121 10.04 -14.36 17.27
CA LYS A 121 9.97 -15.81 17.23
C LYS A 121 8.55 -16.31 16.95
N SER A 122 7.57 -15.71 17.61
CA SER A 122 6.15 -16.06 17.42
C SER A 122 5.66 -15.71 16.02
N LEU A 123 6.04 -14.55 15.47
CA LEU A 123 5.71 -14.15 14.09
C LEU A 123 6.36 -15.08 13.05
N PHE A 124 7.56 -15.58 13.34
CA PHE A 124 8.20 -16.59 12.49
C PHE A 124 7.42 -17.91 12.49
N SER A 125 6.97 -18.38 13.66
CA SER A 125 6.10 -19.56 13.78
C SER A 125 4.77 -19.33 13.03
N LEU A 126 4.21 -18.13 13.13
CA LEU A 126 3.00 -17.74 12.41
C LEU A 126 3.18 -17.82 10.89
N LEU A 127 4.31 -17.34 10.38
CA LEU A 127 4.63 -17.45 8.95
C LEU A 127 4.66 -18.90 8.47
N PHE A 128 5.25 -19.79 9.25
CA PHE A 128 5.24 -21.24 8.95
C PHE A 128 3.83 -21.82 8.96
N ALA A 129 3.02 -21.48 9.97
CA ALA A 129 1.62 -21.92 10.03
C ALA A 129 0.81 -21.43 8.82
N CYS A 130 0.98 -20.17 8.42
CA CYS A 130 0.34 -19.64 7.21
C CYS A 130 0.77 -20.41 5.96
N ARG A 131 2.04 -20.76 5.82
CA ARG A 131 2.53 -21.55 4.69
C ARG A 131 1.96 -22.97 4.68
N GLU A 132 1.89 -23.63 5.83
CA GLU A 132 1.27 -24.97 5.92
C GLU A 132 -0.22 -24.92 5.56
N LEU A 133 -0.97 -23.93 6.07
CA LEU A 133 -2.37 -23.73 5.72
C LEU A 133 -2.54 -23.47 4.22
N ALA A 134 -1.64 -22.67 3.65
CA ALA A 134 -1.63 -22.39 2.23
C ALA A 134 -1.47 -23.65 1.37
N LEU A 135 -0.56 -24.54 1.76
CA LEU A 135 -0.35 -25.83 1.08
C LEU A 135 -1.54 -26.76 1.16
N LYS A 136 -2.36 -26.64 2.23
CA LYS A 136 -3.58 -27.41 2.43
C LYS A 136 -4.81 -26.76 1.75
N GLY A 137 -4.68 -25.55 1.22
CA GLY A 137 -5.82 -24.75 0.72
C GLY A 137 -6.70 -24.18 1.83
N GLU A 138 -6.18 -24.09 3.05
CA GLU A 138 -6.89 -23.63 4.26
C GLU A 138 -6.47 -22.22 4.69
N LEU A 139 -5.70 -21.49 3.88
CA LEU A 139 -5.38 -20.08 4.09
C LEU A 139 -6.23 -19.21 3.16
N GLY A 140 -6.84 -18.17 3.72
CA GLY A 140 -7.59 -17.18 2.96
C GLY A 140 -6.70 -16.28 2.09
N ARG A 141 -7.31 -15.56 1.15
CA ARG A 141 -6.61 -14.60 0.29
C ARG A 141 -6.35 -13.28 1.02
N ILE A 142 -7.24 -12.93 1.94
CA ILE A 142 -7.16 -11.71 2.76
C ILE A 142 -7.11 -12.11 4.21
N VAL A 143 -6.00 -11.79 4.88
CA VAL A 143 -5.77 -12.15 6.27
C VAL A 143 -5.70 -10.89 7.13
N GLY A 144 -6.48 -10.85 8.21
CA GLY A 144 -6.53 -9.72 9.13
C GLY A 144 -5.87 -10.02 10.47
N LEU A 145 -5.10 -9.07 10.99
CA LEU A 145 -4.47 -9.16 12.30
C LEU A 145 -4.46 -7.81 13.05
N PRO A 146 -4.50 -7.84 14.40
CA PRO A 146 -4.35 -6.64 15.21
C PRO A 146 -2.89 -6.24 15.36
N LEU A 147 -2.64 -5.16 16.09
CA LEU A 147 -1.32 -4.81 16.61
C LEU A 147 -0.90 -5.82 17.70
N LEU A 148 -0.34 -6.95 17.28
CA LEU A 148 0.10 -8.01 18.17
C LEU A 148 1.16 -7.50 19.16
N GLY A 149 0.94 -7.73 20.45
CA GLY A 149 1.87 -7.33 21.52
C GLY A 149 1.68 -5.92 22.08
N THR A 150 0.86 -5.06 21.50
CA THR A 150 0.61 -3.69 22.01
C THR A 150 -0.41 -3.67 23.16
N GLY A 151 -1.27 -4.66 23.24
CA GLY A 151 -2.29 -4.76 24.30
C GLY A 151 -1.69 -5.05 25.69
N ASN A 152 -2.07 -6.17 26.30
CA ASN A 152 -1.62 -6.54 27.66
C ASN A 152 -0.09 -6.65 27.84
N GLN A 153 0.67 -6.81 26.76
CA GLN A 153 2.13 -6.86 26.80
C GLN A 153 2.79 -5.48 26.73
N GLY A 154 2.03 -4.45 26.35
CA GLY A 154 2.48 -3.06 26.38
C GLY A 154 3.67 -2.73 25.48
N LEU A 155 3.91 -3.51 24.41
CA LEU A 155 4.99 -3.20 23.49
C LEU A 155 4.69 -1.92 22.72
N PRO A 156 5.64 -0.99 22.61
CA PRO A 156 5.49 0.20 21.82
C PRO A 156 5.28 -0.13 20.33
N ILE A 157 4.47 0.66 19.64
CA ILE A 157 4.21 0.50 18.20
C ILE A 157 5.50 0.61 17.38
N SER A 158 6.45 1.42 17.81
CA SER A 158 7.77 1.54 17.18
C SER A 158 8.59 0.24 17.17
N ILE A 159 8.26 -0.73 18.04
CA ILE A 159 8.85 -2.08 18.01
C ILE A 159 7.98 -3.03 17.20
N VAL A 160 6.68 -2.94 17.39
CA VAL A 160 5.72 -3.89 16.78
C VAL A 160 5.60 -3.65 15.28
N ALA A 161 5.54 -2.40 14.83
CA ALA A 161 5.35 -2.06 13.43
C ALA A 161 6.42 -2.65 12.48
N PRO A 162 7.74 -2.55 12.77
CA PRO A 162 8.77 -3.19 11.94
C PRO A 162 8.61 -4.71 11.83
N LEU A 163 8.25 -5.35 12.95
CA LEU A 163 8.09 -6.80 13.00
C LEU A 163 6.85 -7.26 12.20
N LEU A 164 5.73 -6.54 12.33
CA LEU A 164 4.53 -6.83 11.56
C LEU A 164 4.74 -6.55 10.07
N LYS A 165 5.46 -5.49 9.72
CA LYS A 165 5.85 -5.21 8.34
C LYS A 165 6.65 -6.37 7.76
N GLN A 166 7.71 -6.80 8.45
CA GLN A 166 8.55 -7.91 8.00
C GLN A 166 7.74 -9.20 7.83
N PHE A 167 6.91 -9.56 8.81
CA PHE A 167 6.02 -10.72 8.71
C PHE A 167 5.10 -10.62 7.48
N ALA A 168 4.47 -9.46 7.27
CA ALA A 168 3.53 -9.27 6.17
C ALA A 168 4.23 -9.35 4.81
N GLU A 169 5.40 -8.73 4.66
CA GLU A 169 6.20 -8.80 3.44
C GLU A 169 6.66 -10.23 3.14
N ASP A 170 7.16 -10.96 4.15
CA ASP A 170 7.59 -12.34 4.00
C ASP A 170 6.42 -13.27 3.64
N ALA A 171 5.25 -13.09 4.27
CA ALA A 171 4.07 -13.88 3.97
C ALA A 171 3.56 -13.60 2.54
N LEU A 172 3.41 -12.33 2.17
CA LEU A 172 2.97 -11.93 0.83
C LEU A 172 3.95 -12.37 -0.25
N SER A 173 5.26 -12.33 0.01
CA SER A 173 6.29 -12.71 -0.96
C SER A 173 6.42 -14.22 -1.16
N THR A 174 6.02 -15.02 -0.16
CA THR A 174 6.26 -16.46 -0.18
C THR A 174 5.02 -17.31 -0.39
N ILE A 175 3.82 -16.76 -0.12
CA ILE A 175 2.54 -17.45 -0.26
C ILE A 175 1.81 -16.89 -1.49
N GLU A 176 1.75 -17.66 -2.56
CA GLU A 176 1.28 -17.21 -3.87
C GLU A 176 -0.15 -16.65 -3.86
N HIS A 177 -1.09 -17.39 -3.27
CA HIS A 177 -2.52 -17.01 -3.31
C HIS A 177 -2.92 -15.95 -2.29
N LEU A 178 -2.08 -15.66 -1.27
CA LEU A 178 -2.30 -14.57 -0.33
C LEU A 178 -2.14 -13.23 -1.07
N GLU A 179 -3.13 -12.36 -0.97
CA GLU A 179 -3.22 -11.10 -1.72
C GLU A 179 -3.06 -9.87 -0.84
N GLU A 180 -3.66 -9.91 0.35
CA GLU A 180 -3.69 -8.77 1.24
C GLU A 180 -3.50 -9.21 2.70
N ILE A 181 -2.70 -8.44 3.43
CA ILE A 181 -2.64 -8.51 4.90
C ILE A 181 -3.18 -7.21 5.45
N VAL A 182 -4.24 -7.30 6.26
CA VAL A 182 -4.89 -6.17 6.91
C VAL A 182 -4.37 -6.05 8.33
N ILE A 183 -3.66 -4.98 8.64
CA ILE A 183 -3.20 -4.65 10.00
C ILE A 183 -4.17 -3.64 10.61
N CYS A 184 -4.81 -4.00 11.72
CA CYS A 184 -5.84 -3.20 12.34
C CYS A 184 -5.35 -2.57 13.64
N ALA A 185 -5.41 -1.23 13.70
CA ALA A 185 -5.26 -0.44 14.91
C ALA A 185 -6.65 -0.12 15.48
N PHE A 186 -6.89 -0.44 16.76
CA PHE A 186 -8.21 -0.23 17.37
C PHE A 186 -8.47 1.25 17.67
N SER A 187 -7.51 1.93 18.30
CA SER A 187 -7.62 3.35 18.66
C SER A 187 -7.07 4.27 17.58
N GLU A 188 -7.52 5.54 17.58
CA GLU A 188 -7.02 6.58 16.70
C GLU A 188 -5.53 6.85 16.96
N SER A 189 -5.12 6.93 18.22
CA SER A 189 -3.72 7.15 18.58
C SER A 189 -2.80 6.03 18.12
N ASP A 190 -3.27 4.77 18.17
CA ASP A 190 -2.51 3.64 17.64
C ASP A 190 -2.41 3.69 16.10
N ALA A 191 -3.48 4.10 15.45
CA ALA A 191 -3.50 4.26 14.00
C ALA A 191 -2.55 5.36 13.52
N GLU A 192 -2.53 6.51 14.21
CA GLU A 192 -1.59 7.60 13.94
C GLU A 192 -0.13 7.15 14.14
N SER A 193 0.14 6.49 15.27
CA SER A 193 1.48 5.97 15.59
C SER A 193 1.92 4.92 14.57
N LEU A 194 1.04 3.99 14.21
CA LEU A 194 1.31 2.97 13.19
C LEU A 194 1.58 3.60 11.82
N SER A 195 0.77 4.59 11.42
CA SER A 195 0.96 5.32 10.17
C SER A 195 2.32 6.03 10.12
N ALA A 196 2.71 6.68 11.20
CA ALA A 196 4.01 7.36 11.30
C ALA A 196 5.18 6.36 11.18
N GLU A 197 5.10 5.23 11.91
CA GLU A 197 6.14 4.19 11.86
C GLU A 197 6.24 3.56 10.48
N PHE A 198 5.12 3.22 9.84
CA PHE A 198 5.16 2.67 8.48
C PHE A 198 5.70 3.67 7.47
N LYS A 199 5.33 4.95 7.55
CA LYS A 199 5.95 6.00 6.72
C LYS A 199 7.45 6.04 6.89
N ASN A 200 7.94 6.03 8.14
CA ASN A 200 9.37 6.01 8.44
C ASN A 200 10.06 4.75 7.89
N LEU A 201 9.45 3.57 8.08
CA LEU A 201 9.98 2.30 7.62
C LEU A 201 10.08 2.21 6.09
N TYR A 202 9.11 2.76 5.36
CA TYR A 202 9.16 2.80 3.90
C TYR A 202 10.15 3.85 3.38
N ASN A 203 10.35 4.95 4.10
CA ASN A 203 11.38 5.94 3.78
C ASN A 203 12.80 5.46 4.14
N GLN A 204 12.92 4.58 5.15
CA GLN A 204 14.18 4.00 5.61
C GLN A 204 14.48 2.62 5.02
N SER A 205 13.51 1.98 4.36
CA SER A 205 13.79 0.71 3.69
C SER A 205 15.00 0.91 2.80
N PRO A 206 16.06 0.09 2.98
CA PRO A 206 17.08 0.00 1.96
C PRO A 206 16.28 -0.24 0.68
N LEU A 207 16.38 0.70 -0.21
CA LEU A 207 15.81 0.65 -1.53
C LEU A 207 15.43 -0.78 -1.87
N ILE A 208 14.11 -1.12 -1.91
CA ILE A 208 13.67 -2.23 -2.75
C ILE A 208 14.62 -2.14 -3.91
N GLU A 209 15.39 -3.19 -4.22
CA GLU A 209 16.28 -3.15 -5.37
C GLU A 209 15.47 -2.51 -6.45
N LYS A 210 15.79 -1.23 -6.73
CA LYS A 210 14.98 -0.41 -7.61
C LYS A 210 14.84 -1.31 -8.79
N GLU A 211 13.60 -1.60 -9.16
CA GLU A 211 13.32 -2.33 -10.38
C GLU A 211 14.19 -1.63 -11.41
N LYS A 212 15.38 -2.21 -11.65
CA LYS A 212 16.37 -1.59 -12.52
C LYS A 212 15.69 -1.64 -13.86
N LEU A 213 15.18 -0.48 -14.27
CA LEU A 213 14.55 -0.37 -15.56
C LEU A 213 15.41 -1.13 -16.56
N PRO A 214 14.86 -2.04 -17.35
CA PRO A 214 15.61 -2.72 -18.40
C PRO A 214 16.46 -1.69 -19.13
N GLU A 215 17.67 -2.04 -19.49
CA GLU A 215 18.64 -1.10 -20.06
C GLU A 215 18.06 -0.31 -21.23
N TRP A 216 17.24 -0.95 -22.06
CA TRP A 216 16.59 -0.28 -23.19
C TRP A 216 15.59 0.82 -22.73
N GLN A 217 14.85 0.61 -21.64
CA GLN A 217 13.93 1.62 -21.09
C GLN A 217 14.71 2.81 -20.55
N ARG A 218 15.78 2.55 -19.82
CA ARG A 218 16.67 3.59 -19.30
C ARG A 218 17.26 4.42 -20.43
N ASN A 219 17.81 3.77 -21.45
CA ASN A 219 18.40 4.44 -22.60
C ASN A 219 17.35 5.27 -23.35
N THR A 220 16.13 4.76 -23.49
CA THR A 220 15.01 5.49 -24.10
C THR A 220 14.64 6.74 -23.29
N ILE A 221 14.52 6.62 -21.97
CA ILE A 221 14.23 7.75 -21.06
C ILE A 221 15.32 8.82 -21.19
N VAL A 222 16.59 8.43 -21.09
CA VAL A 222 17.73 9.36 -21.20
C VAL A 222 17.70 10.09 -22.56
N SER A 223 17.49 9.36 -23.64
CA SER A 223 17.43 9.96 -24.98
C SER A 223 16.26 10.95 -25.12
N LEU A 224 15.09 10.63 -24.60
CA LEU A 224 13.93 11.53 -24.61
C LEU A 224 14.17 12.78 -23.77
N ILE A 225 14.76 12.65 -22.59
CA ILE A 225 15.13 13.79 -21.72
C ILE A 225 16.08 14.72 -22.48
N GLN A 226 17.12 14.20 -23.14
CA GLN A 226 18.07 15.02 -23.89
C GLN A 226 17.37 15.81 -25.02
N VAL A 227 16.48 15.16 -25.78
CA VAL A 227 15.72 15.84 -26.82
C VAL A 227 14.81 16.93 -26.26
N ILE A 228 14.12 16.65 -25.15
CA ILE A 228 13.23 17.63 -24.48
C ILE A 228 14.06 18.83 -23.96
N GLN A 229 15.22 18.58 -23.37
CA GLN A 229 16.11 19.65 -22.88
C GLN A 229 16.61 20.55 -24.01
N GLN A 230 16.88 19.99 -25.19
CA GLN A 230 17.28 20.76 -26.38
C GLN A 230 16.17 21.65 -26.92
N GLN A 231 14.92 21.21 -26.82
CA GLN A 231 13.75 21.91 -27.37
C GLN A 231 13.06 22.87 -26.38
N LYS A 232 13.42 22.86 -25.10
CA LYS A 232 12.73 23.63 -24.06
C LYS A 232 12.63 25.14 -24.32
N HIS A 233 13.59 25.69 -25.12
CA HIS A 233 13.68 27.12 -25.40
C HIS A 233 12.46 27.70 -26.16
N VAL A 234 11.63 26.85 -26.76
CA VAL A 234 10.39 27.29 -27.44
C VAL A 234 9.26 27.62 -26.47
N LEU A 235 9.39 27.21 -25.21
CA LEU A 235 8.40 27.45 -24.16
C LEU A 235 8.63 28.77 -23.44
N PRO A 236 7.59 29.39 -22.84
CA PRO A 236 7.74 30.51 -21.92
C PRO A 236 8.68 30.15 -20.75
N GLU A 237 9.45 31.11 -20.25
CA GLU A 237 10.49 30.91 -19.20
C GLU A 237 9.94 30.20 -17.95
N GLU A 238 8.76 30.59 -17.49
CA GLU A 238 8.12 29.94 -16.34
C GLU A 238 7.86 28.47 -16.60
N SER A 239 7.37 28.10 -17.79
CA SER A 239 7.12 26.71 -18.20
C SER A 239 8.42 25.92 -18.34
N GLN A 240 9.51 26.56 -18.78
CA GLN A 240 10.82 25.89 -18.83
C GLN A 240 11.30 25.46 -17.44
N ASN A 241 11.11 26.29 -16.42
CA ASN A 241 11.51 25.97 -15.05
C ASN A 241 10.74 24.76 -14.50
N TYR A 242 9.42 24.67 -14.72
CA TYR A 242 8.63 23.50 -14.34
C TYR A 242 9.05 22.24 -15.09
N LEU A 243 9.32 22.37 -16.38
CA LEU A 243 9.82 21.26 -17.20
C LEU A 243 11.14 20.72 -16.66
N MET A 244 12.08 21.62 -16.32
CA MET A 244 13.38 21.23 -15.77
C MET A 244 13.27 20.54 -14.40
N GLU A 245 12.32 20.97 -13.56
CA GLU A 245 12.01 20.28 -12.29
C GLU A 245 11.54 18.84 -12.55
N ILE A 246 10.65 18.63 -13.52
CA ILE A 246 10.17 17.30 -13.90
C ILE A 246 11.33 16.42 -14.39
N LEU A 247 12.16 16.97 -15.31
CA LEU A 247 13.28 16.21 -15.88
C LEU A 247 14.34 15.87 -14.82
N GLY A 248 14.60 16.78 -13.88
CA GLY A 248 15.53 16.53 -12.76
C GLY A 248 15.08 15.36 -11.86
N ARG A 249 13.78 15.10 -11.75
CA ARG A 249 13.28 13.96 -10.97
C ARG A 249 13.62 12.59 -11.58
N PHE A 250 13.90 12.54 -12.88
CA PHE A 250 14.39 11.32 -13.54
C PHE A 250 15.88 11.03 -13.27
N GLU A 251 16.64 12.05 -12.87
CA GLU A 251 18.08 11.92 -12.57
C GLU A 251 18.30 11.32 -11.17
N HIS A 252 17.30 11.40 -10.30
CA HIS A 252 17.39 10.79 -8.98
C HIS A 252 17.28 9.27 -9.08
N ASP A 253 18.10 8.61 -8.30
CA ASP A 253 18.12 7.15 -8.20
C ASP A 253 16.81 6.51 -7.75
N SER A 254 15.82 7.21 -7.18
CA SER A 254 14.47 6.75 -6.93
C SER A 254 13.51 7.40 -7.91
N LEU A 255 13.05 6.64 -8.89
CA LEU A 255 12.08 7.12 -9.87
C LEU A 255 10.70 7.26 -9.20
N ASP A 256 10.38 8.48 -8.73
CA ASP A 256 9.04 8.82 -8.22
C ASP A 256 8.08 8.97 -9.42
N LYS A 257 7.56 7.83 -9.90
CA LYS A 257 6.74 7.75 -11.10
C LYS A 257 5.46 8.60 -10.96
N GLU A 258 4.81 8.53 -9.81
CA GLU A 258 3.59 9.25 -9.51
C GLU A 258 3.83 10.77 -9.41
N GLY A 259 4.90 11.16 -8.73
CA GLY A 259 5.28 12.57 -8.62
C GLY A 259 5.68 13.17 -9.96
N ILE A 260 6.38 12.42 -10.82
CA ILE A 260 6.72 12.83 -12.19
C ILE A 260 5.45 13.04 -13.02
N ALA A 261 4.54 12.07 -13.00
CA ALA A 261 3.30 12.11 -13.78
C ALA A 261 2.40 13.28 -13.33
N THR A 262 2.24 13.47 -12.02
CA THR A 262 1.49 14.59 -11.45
C THR A 262 2.12 15.93 -11.83
N SER A 263 3.44 16.07 -11.75
CA SER A 263 4.14 17.29 -12.13
C SER A 263 4.01 17.60 -13.63
N ALA A 264 4.03 16.60 -14.49
CA ALA A 264 3.82 16.77 -15.93
C ALA A 264 2.41 17.30 -16.24
N ARG A 265 1.39 16.83 -15.53
CA ARG A 265 0.04 17.37 -15.67
C ARG A 265 -0.04 18.84 -15.22
N VAL A 266 0.59 19.17 -14.08
CA VAL A 266 0.63 20.56 -13.58
C VAL A 266 1.38 21.47 -14.57
N PHE A 267 2.48 21.00 -15.15
CA PHE A 267 3.18 21.69 -16.23
C PHE A 267 2.24 22.00 -17.41
N LEU A 268 1.51 20.99 -17.90
CA LEU A 268 0.56 21.17 -19.00
C LEU A 268 -0.55 22.19 -18.66
N GLN A 269 -1.08 22.12 -17.42
CA GLN A 269 -2.08 23.09 -16.94
C GLN A 269 -1.55 24.52 -16.99
N LYS A 270 -0.32 24.73 -16.54
CA LYS A 270 0.30 26.07 -16.53
C LYS A 270 0.62 26.54 -17.93
N ALA A 271 1.21 25.70 -18.77
CA ALA A 271 1.52 26.05 -20.15
C ALA A 271 0.27 26.47 -20.93
N LEU A 272 -0.87 25.82 -20.72
CA LEU A 272 -2.14 26.14 -21.37
C LEU A 272 -2.96 27.23 -20.66
N GLY A 273 -2.50 27.80 -19.55
CA GLY A 273 -3.25 28.76 -18.75
C GLY A 273 -4.52 28.19 -18.09
N ALA A 274 -4.60 26.87 -17.95
CA ALA A 274 -5.75 26.20 -17.33
C ALA A 274 -5.68 26.31 -15.79
N THR A 275 -6.82 26.51 -15.13
CA THR A 275 -6.86 26.52 -13.67
C THR A 275 -6.83 25.11 -13.09
N LYS A 276 -6.58 24.98 -11.76
CA LYS A 276 -6.32 23.71 -11.04
C LYS A 276 -7.42 22.62 -11.13
N ASN A 277 -8.47 22.78 -11.92
CA ASN A 277 -9.56 21.81 -12.06
C ASN A 277 -9.35 20.96 -13.30
N ASP A 278 -9.42 19.63 -13.18
CA ASP A 278 -9.21 18.69 -14.29
C ASP A 278 -10.18 18.88 -15.46
N ASN A 279 -11.44 19.16 -15.17
CA ASN A 279 -12.43 19.45 -16.21
C ASN A 279 -12.07 20.70 -17.03
N LYS A 280 -11.39 21.68 -16.39
CA LYS A 280 -10.95 22.88 -17.10
C LYS A 280 -9.77 22.61 -18.02
N LEU A 281 -8.84 21.71 -17.61
CA LEU A 281 -7.75 21.28 -18.49
C LEU A 281 -8.28 20.51 -19.69
N MET A 282 -9.21 19.58 -19.48
CA MET A 282 -9.87 18.86 -20.57
C MET A 282 -10.56 19.81 -21.55
N ASN A 283 -11.39 20.71 -21.03
CA ASN A 283 -12.12 21.70 -21.84
C ASN A 283 -11.15 22.60 -22.62
N LYS A 284 -10.01 22.99 -22.03
CA LYS A 284 -9.01 23.81 -22.71
C LYS A 284 -8.32 23.05 -23.86
N ILE A 285 -8.06 21.78 -23.71
CA ILE A 285 -7.52 20.93 -24.78
C ILE A 285 -8.56 20.79 -25.92
N ASP A 286 -9.83 20.56 -25.56
CA ASP A 286 -10.94 20.43 -26.52
C ASP A 286 -11.19 21.75 -27.26
N GLU A 287 -11.11 22.89 -26.56
CA GLU A 287 -11.18 24.23 -27.15
C GLU A 287 -10.06 24.43 -28.21
N LEU A 288 -8.79 24.16 -27.86
CA LEU A 288 -7.66 24.25 -28.78
C LEU A 288 -7.84 23.35 -30.00
N ASN A 289 -8.37 22.14 -29.78
CA ASN A 289 -8.67 21.21 -30.88
C ASN A 289 -9.75 21.76 -31.80
N SER A 290 -10.81 22.38 -31.24
CA SER A 290 -11.88 23.04 -32.02
C SER A 290 -11.40 24.27 -32.81
N MET A 291 -10.35 24.93 -32.34
CA MET A 291 -9.70 26.09 -32.97
C MET A 291 -8.69 25.70 -34.07
N GLY A 292 -8.54 24.41 -34.37
CA GLY A 292 -7.71 23.92 -35.47
C GLY A 292 -6.37 23.29 -35.05
N THR A 293 -6.16 23.02 -33.75
CA THR A 293 -5.02 22.20 -33.32
C THR A 293 -5.16 20.79 -33.91
N PRO A 294 -4.13 20.24 -34.54
CA PRO A 294 -4.17 18.89 -35.06
C PRO A 294 -4.54 17.85 -34.00
N ASN A 295 -5.43 16.92 -34.32
CA ASN A 295 -5.93 15.89 -33.40
C ASN A 295 -4.78 15.10 -32.71
N ILE A 296 -3.65 14.91 -33.38
CA ILE A 296 -2.51 14.21 -32.81
C ILE A 296 -1.92 14.98 -31.61
N TRP A 297 -1.86 16.30 -31.66
CA TRP A 297 -1.35 17.11 -30.55
C TRP A 297 -2.34 17.16 -29.38
N ALA A 298 -3.65 17.27 -29.68
CA ALA A 298 -4.68 17.14 -28.68
C ALA A 298 -4.60 15.78 -27.96
N SER A 299 -4.36 14.70 -28.71
CA SER A 299 -4.17 13.36 -28.13
C SER A 299 -2.96 13.28 -27.20
N HIS A 300 -1.84 13.90 -27.53
CA HIS A 300 -0.66 13.95 -26.66
C HIS A 300 -0.96 14.74 -25.36
N MET A 301 -1.64 15.88 -25.46
CA MET A 301 -2.07 16.64 -24.28
C MET A 301 -3.03 15.84 -23.38
N HIS A 302 -3.99 15.13 -23.98
CA HIS A 302 -4.87 14.23 -23.23
C HIS A 302 -4.10 13.08 -22.58
N LEU A 303 -3.07 12.52 -23.22
CA LEU A 303 -2.24 11.47 -22.65
C LEU A 303 -1.49 11.97 -21.40
N ILE A 304 -0.87 13.15 -21.47
CA ILE A 304 -0.22 13.78 -20.32
C ILE A 304 -1.24 13.97 -19.17
N ARG A 305 -2.45 14.47 -19.48
CA ARG A 305 -3.53 14.67 -18.51
C ARG A 305 -3.95 13.35 -17.86
N ILE A 306 -4.19 12.30 -18.65
CA ILE A 306 -4.67 10.99 -18.18
C ILE A 306 -3.64 10.33 -17.29
N ILE A 307 -2.37 10.26 -17.70
CA ILE A 307 -1.29 9.65 -16.91
C ILE A 307 -1.11 10.44 -15.60
N GLY A 308 -1.14 11.78 -15.65
CA GLY A 308 -1.04 12.61 -14.46
C GLY A 308 -2.23 12.49 -13.49
N ASN A 309 -3.43 12.26 -14.00
CA ASN A 309 -4.61 12.01 -13.17
C ASN A 309 -4.56 10.64 -12.49
N THR A 310 -4.10 9.63 -13.19
CA THR A 310 -3.89 8.28 -12.62
C THR A 310 -3.00 8.35 -11.38
N ALA A 311 -1.96 9.19 -11.43
CA ALA A 311 -1.06 9.43 -10.30
C ALA A 311 -1.69 10.24 -9.15
N GLY A 312 -2.62 11.15 -9.46
CA GLY A 312 -3.22 12.07 -8.49
C GLY A 312 -4.44 11.53 -7.72
N HIS A 313 -4.98 10.38 -8.12
CA HIS A 313 -6.16 9.77 -7.48
C HIS A 313 -5.80 8.41 -6.88
N PRO A 314 -5.35 8.37 -5.61
CA PRO A 314 -5.01 7.11 -4.93
C PRO A 314 -6.20 6.15 -4.78
N ASP A 315 -7.43 6.66 -4.93
CA ASP A 315 -8.67 5.87 -4.84
C ASP A 315 -9.04 5.14 -6.14
N SER A 316 -8.37 5.42 -7.24
CA SER A 316 -8.53 4.61 -8.45
C SER A 316 -7.77 3.30 -8.27
N ALA A 317 -8.47 2.29 -7.76
CA ALA A 317 -7.96 0.94 -7.44
C ALA A 317 -7.34 0.19 -8.65
N PHE A 318 -7.07 0.86 -9.78
CA PHE A 318 -6.90 0.14 -11.03
C PHE A 318 -5.63 0.40 -11.82
N ARG A 319 -4.84 1.45 -11.55
CA ARG A 319 -3.61 1.61 -12.33
C ARG A 319 -2.60 2.54 -11.67
N ARG A 320 -1.45 2.00 -11.35
CA ARG A 320 -0.24 2.79 -11.02
C ARG A 320 0.47 3.19 -12.30
N VAL A 321 1.24 4.26 -12.21
CA VAL A 321 2.13 4.68 -13.30
C VAL A 321 3.22 3.64 -13.50
N SER A 322 3.23 2.98 -14.65
CA SER A 322 4.25 2.01 -15.03
C SER A 322 5.48 2.72 -15.66
N PRO A 323 6.62 2.04 -15.80
CA PRO A 323 7.76 2.58 -16.57
C PRO A 323 7.39 2.91 -18.02
N GLU A 324 6.52 2.12 -18.64
CA GLU A 324 6.04 2.34 -19.99
C GLU A 324 5.15 3.58 -20.08
N ASP A 325 4.33 3.85 -19.04
CA ASP A 325 3.57 5.09 -18.95
C ASP A 325 4.49 6.31 -18.87
N LEU A 326 5.64 6.23 -18.16
CA LEU A 326 6.63 7.30 -18.14
C LEU A 326 7.30 7.55 -19.50
N ILE A 327 7.62 6.49 -20.24
CA ILE A 327 8.14 6.63 -21.61
C ILE A 327 7.09 7.31 -22.49
N SER A 328 5.85 6.86 -22.41
CA SER A 328 4.72 7.44 -23.14
C SER A 328 4.49 8.90 -22.76
N LEU A 329 4.63 9.25 -21.48
CA LEU A 329 4.55 10.61 -20.97
C LEU A 329 5.67 11.50 -21.53
N LEU A 330 6.92 11.02 -21.54
CA LEU A 330 8.06 11.77 -22.12
C LEU A 330 7.90 11.96 -23.62
N MET A 331 7.40 10.95 -24.34
CA MET A 331 7.09 11.08 -25.76
C MET A 331 6.01 12.15 -26.01
N ALA A 332 4.94 12.13 -25.22
CA ALA A 332 3.87 13.11 -25.32
C ALA A 332 4.36 14.54 -24.96
N LEU A 333 5.21 14.68 -23.93
CA LEU A 333 5.84 15.96 -23.58
C LEU A 333 6.74 16.47 -24.72
N LYS A 334 7.56 15.63 -25.30
CA LYS A 334 8.40 15.98 -26.46
C LYS A 334 7.55 16.50 -27.62
N GLU A 335 6.49 15.79 -27.99
CA GLU A 335 5.61 16.20 -29.09
C GLU A 335 4.85 17.48 -28.77
N PHE A 336 4.37 17.66 -27.54
CA PHE A 336 3.73 18.89 -27.09
C PHE A 336 4.70 20.08 -27.19
N ILE A 337 5.94 19.95 -26.71
CA ILE A 337 6.94 21.01 -26.78
C ILE A 337 7.29 21.35 -28.22
N SER A 338 7.47 20.35 -29.08
CA SER A 338 7.73 20.55 -30.51
C SER A 338 6.59 21.29 -31.22
N ALA A 339 5.36 21.07 -30.77
CA ALA A 339 4.17 21.72 -31.32
C ALA A 339 3.89 23.11 -30.73
N TRP A 340 4.53 23.47 -29.61
CA TRP A 340 4.21 24.68 -28.83
C TRP A 340 4.11 25.97 -29.65
N PRO A 341 5.05 26.31 -30.55
CA PRO A 341 4.94 27.56 -31.31
C PRO A 341 3.66 27.69 -32.15
N ARG A 342 3.12 26.55 -32.60
CA ARG A 342 1.84 26.54 -33.32
C ARG A 342 0.64 26.55 -32.41
N ILE A 343 0.71 25.87 -31.25
CA ILE A 343 -0.35 25.87 -30.24
C ILE A 343 -0.52 27.30 -29.69
N GLU A 344 0.59 27.98 -29.39
CA GLU A 344 0.59 29.35 -28.89
C GLU A 344 -0.02 30.33 -29.92
N SER A 345 0.31 30.20 -31.21
CA SER A 345 -0.26 31.06 -32.26
C SER A 345 -1.79 30.88 -32.39
N ILE A 346 -2.30 29.66 -32.27
CA ILE A 346 -3.75 29.37 -32.27
C ILE A 346 -4.45 30.04 -31.09
N GLY A 347 -3.81 30.05 -29.89
CA GLY A 347 -4.35 30.66 -28.70
C GLY A 347 -4.33 32.19 -28.68
N THR A 348 -3.47 32.83 -29.48
CA THR A 348 -3.34 34.30 -29.56
C THR A 348 -4.26 34.96 -30.59
N ASP A 349 -4.71 34.24 -31.60
CA ASP A 349 -5.59 34.76 -32.65
C ASP A 349 -7.05 35.03 -32.18
N THR A 350 -7.35 34.84 -30.90
CA THR A 350 -8.70 34.98 -30.29
C THR A 350 -8.84 36.21 -29.41
N HIS A 351 -7.90 37.17 -29.43
CA HIS A 351 -8.00 38.44 -28.70
C HIS A 351 -8.09 39.66 -29.64
#